data_466496b9b0d244fa2d5e8d55641e13dd
#
_entry.id   466496b9b0d244fa2d5e8d55641e13dd
#
_cell.length_a   1.000
_cell.length_b   1.000
_cell.length_c   1.000
_cell.angle_alpha   90.00
_cell.angle_beta   90.00
_cell.angle_gamma   90.00
#
_symmetry.space_group_name_H-M   'P 1'
#
loop_
_entity.id
_entity.type
_entity.pdbx_description
1 polymer ?
#
loop_
_entity_poly.entity_id
_entity_poly.type
_entity_poly.pdbx_seq_one_letter_code
_entity_poly.pdbx_strand_id
1 'polypeptide(L)'
;MNKKLAAALSGGSVLVMALSGCSSSGGGSSSAKGPDPKLVAWAKSVCDAVPAQDAKIKAANASIAAIATNSNLPPKSAQKTYSQAFQDMSDGYKALADALNGAGAPPGVGDGAKRQQDAAKNLAGLSASYAALKKKVDGLDTKDQGKFARGLKDVAATQTKEVGKQSDSGTQALKRLEQGDVKEAMAEQASCKKAASSASASPSSSAG
;
A
#
# COMPACT_ATOMS: atom_id res chain seq x y z
N MET A 1 -32.95 6.22 -10.04
CA MET A 1 -31.97 5.16 -9.79
C MET A 1 -30.64 5.69 -10.27
N ASN A 2 -29.81 6.15 -9.33
CA ASN A 2 -28.63 6.97 -9.66
C ASN A 2 -27.40 6.09 -9.93
N LYS A 3 -27.03 5.96 -11.21
CA LYS A 3 -25.81 5.28 -11.69
C LYS A 3 -24.48 5.96 -11.29
N LYS A 4 -24.51 6.97 -10.41
CA LYS A 4 -23.32 7.80 -10.07
C LYS A 4 -22.62 7.42 -8.76
N LEU A 5 -23.08 6.40 -8.03
CA LEU A 5 -22.50 6.02 -6.75
C LEU A 5 -21.33 5.01 -6.82
N ALA A 6 -21.13 4.40 -8.00
CA ALA A 6 -20.14 3.33 -8.14
C ALA A 6 -18.68 3.81 -8.33
N ALA A 7 -18.47 5.10 -8.64
CA ALA A 7 -17.16 5.59 -9.07
C ALA A 7 -16.25 6.11 -7.92
N ALA A 8 -16.76 6.23 -6.69
CA ALA A 8 -16.03 6.93 -5.63
C ALA A 8 -15.12 6.04 -4.77
N LEU A 9 -15.24 4.72 -4.86
CA LEU A 9 -14.49 3.77 -4.01
C LEU A 9 -13.26 3.15 -4.70
N SER A 10 -13.07 3.41 -5.99
CA SER A 10 -11.94 2.86 -6.76
C SER A 10 -10.62 3.62 -6.59
N GLY A 11 -10.58 4.64 -5.74
CA GLY A 11 -9.39 5.44 -5.46
C GLY A 11 -8.42 4.81 -4.45
N GLY A 12 -8.43 3.49 -4.29
CA GLY A 12 -7.37 2.77 -3.58
C GLY A 12 -6.13 2.74 -4.45
N SER A 13 -5.34 3.82 -4.46
CA SER A 13 -3.98 3.78 -5.00
C SER A 13 -3.24 2.68 -4.27
N VAL A 14 -3.15 1.51 -4.90
CA VAL A 14 -2.20 0.49 -4.49
C VAL A 14 -0.87 1.22 -4.48
N LEU A 15 -0.21 1.28 -3.33
CA LEU A 15 1.20 1.65 -3.20
C LEU A 15 1.97 0.57 -3.95
N VAL A 16 1.92 0.66 -5.28
CA VAL A 16 2.78 -0.10 -6.15
C VAL A 16 4.14 0.53 -5.94
N MET A 17 5.00 -0.17 -5.22
CA MET A 17 6.42 0.16 -5.22
C MET A 17 6.83 0.23 -6.68
N ALA A 18 7.07 1.45 -7.16
CA ALA A 18 7.49 1.69 -8.53
C ALA A 18 8.96 1.28 -8.66
N LEU A 19 9.21 -0.02 -8.63
CA LEU A 19 10.50 -0.61 -9.03
C LEU A 19 10.69 -0.59 -10.55
N SER A 20 9.92 0.22 -11.27
CA SER A 20 10.05 0.40 -12.71
C SER A 20 10.99 1.54 -13.00
N GLY A 21 12.25 1.23 -13.15
CA GLY A 21 13.28 2.18 -13.53
C GLY A 21 14.52 1.52 -14.12
N CYS A 22 14.39 0.81 -15.22
CA CYS A 22 15.50 0.63 -16.14
C CYS A 22 15.52 1.80 -17.12
N SER A 23 16.61 2.49 -17.15
CA SER A 23 17.22 3.28 -18.22
C SER A 23 17.60 4.70 -17.86
N SER A 24 18.87 4.89 -18.07
CA SER A 24 19.66 6.02 -18.51
C SER A 24 20.24 6.99 -17.49
N SER A 25 21.58 6.87 -17.48
CA SER A 25 22.60 7.95 -17.50
C SER A 25 22.44 9.15 -16.58
N GLY A 26 23.29 9.13 -15.58
CA GLY A 26 23.71 10.30 -14.80
C GLY A 26 24.95 9.95 -13.99
N GLY A 27 26.14 10.39 -14.46
CA GLY A 27 27.44 10.00 -13.96
C GLY A 27 27.65 10.21 -12.46
N GLY A 28 28.10 9.15 -11.84
CA GLY A 28 28.77 9.11 -10.56
C GLY A 28 29.67 7.91 -10.62
N SER A 29 30.97 8.08 -10.46
CA SER A 29 31.99 7.04 -10.52
C SER A 29 31.66 5.93 -9.52
N SER A 30 30.98 4.91 -9.99
CA SER A 30 30.73 3.68 -9.24
C SER A 30 31.91 2.76 -9.51
N SER A 31 32.71 2.53 -8.50
CA SER A 31 33.64 1.41 -8.44
C SER A 31 32.90 0.14 -8.87
N ALA A 32 33.57 -0.72 -9.68
CA ALA A 32 33.04 -1.98 -10.21
C ALA A 32 32.81 -3.08 -9.12
N LYS A 33 32.45 -2.69 -7.91
CA LYS A 33 32.00 -3.57 -6.81
C LYS A 33 30.51 -3.39 -6.67
N GLY A 34 29.75 -4.50 -6.76
CA GLY A 34 28.32 -4.53 -6.46
C GLY A 34 27.99 -3.99 -5.06
N PRO A 35 26.70 -3.89 -4.70
CA PRO A 35 26.28 -3.35 -3.41
C PRO A 35 26.94 -4.07 -2.23
N ASP A 36 27.16 -3.35 -1.13
CA ASP A 36 27.71 -3.94 0.10
C ASP A 36 26.90 -5.19 0.50
N PRO A 37 27.54 -6.34 0.80
CA PRO A 37 26.84 -7.57 1.19
C PRO A 37 25.90 -7.39 2.40
N LYS A 38 26.22 -6.50 3.33
CA LYS A 38 25.35 -6.19 4.47
C LYS A 38 24.08 -5.45 4.01
N LEU A 39 24.23 -4.57 3.03
CA LEU A 39 23.08 -3.87 2.43
C LEU A 39 22.20 -4.83 1.62
N VAL A 40 22.81 -5.79 0.90
CA VAL A 40 22.09 -6.85 0.20
C VAL A 40 21.32 -7.73 1.18
N ALA A 41 21.89 -8.10 2.32
CA ALA A 41 21.22 -8.86 3.36
C ALA A 41 20.06 -8.07 4.00
N TRP A 42 20.26 -6.78 4.25
CA TRP A 42 19.20 -5.86 4.69
C TRP A 42 18.06 -5.79 3.66
N ALA A 43 18.38 -5.56 2.40
CA ALA A 43 17.41 -5.51 1.31
C ALA A 43 16.62 -6.83 1.21
N LYS A 44 17.30 -7.98 1.36
CA LYS A 44 16.63 -9.28 1.37
C LYS A 44 15.59 -9.37 2.48
N SER A 45 15.91 -9.00 3.71
CA SER A 45 14.98 -9.08 4.85
C SER A 45 13.73 -8.21 4.65
N VAL A 46 13.90 -7.02 4.07
CA VAL A 46 12.77 -6.12 3.73
C VAL A 46 11.96 -6.71 2.57
N CYS A 47 12.62 -7.11 1.48
CA CYS A 47 11.94 -7.63 0.29
C CYS A 47 11.14 -8.91 0.57
N ASP A 48 11.62 -9.80 1.44
CA ASP A 48 10.93 -11.06 1.75
C ASP A 48 9.58 -10.85 2.46
N ALA A 49 9.40 -9.73 3.15
CA ALA A 49 8.14 -9.38 3.79
C ALA A 49 7.08 -8.85 2.80
N VAL A 50 7.49 -8.29 1.65
CA VAL A 50 6.61 -7.56 0.73
C VAL A 50 5.55 -8.43 0.05
N PRO A 51 5.87 -9.59 -0.57
CA PRO A 51 4.91 -10.31 -1.42
C PRO A 51 3.63 -10.75 -0.70
N ALA A 52 3.76 -11.23 0.54
CA ALA A 52 2.61 -11.68 1.31
C ALA A 52 1.67 -10.51 1.67
N GLN A 53 2.25 -9.36 2.02
CA GLN A 53 1.47 -8.19 2.40
C GLN A 53 0.85 -7.50 1.16
N ASP A 54 1.57 -7.43 0.05
CA ASP A 54 1.05 -6.96 -1.23
C ASP A 54 -0.14 -7.81 -1.70
N ALA A 55 -0.04 -9.13 -1.62
CA ALA A 55 -1.14 -10.03 -1.96
C ALA A 55 -2.37 -9.80 -1.06
N LYS A 56 -2.18 -9.62 0.26
CA LYS A 56 -3.25 -9.34 1.22
C LYS A 56 -3.93 -8.01 0.89
N ILE A 57 -3.17 -6.94 0.67
CA ILE A 57 -3.69 -5.62 0.35
C ILE A 57 -4.45 -5.64 -0.99
N LYS A 58 -3.93 -6.33 -2.01
CA LYS A 58 -4.59 -6.51 -3.31
C LYS A 58 -5.92 -7.26 -3.18
N ALA A 59 -5.95 -8.36 -2.42
CA ALA A 59 -7.17 -9.12 -2.18
C ALA A 59 -8.22 -8.28 -1.45
N ALA A 60 -7.81 -7.46 -0.47
CA ALA A 60 -8.71 -6.54 0.22
C ALA A 60 -9.29 -5.48 -0.73
N ASN A 61 -8.46 -4.88 -1.59
CA ASN A 61 -8.92 -3.94 -2.62
C ASN A 61 -9.89 -4.59 -3.61
N ALA A 62 -9.61 -5.81 -4.06
CA ALA A 62 -10.48 -6.56 -4.95
C ALA A 62 -11.84 -6.84 -4.29
N SER A 63 -11.87 -7.17 -3.00
CA SER A 63 -13.10 -7.36 -2.23
C SER A 63 -13.94 -6.09 -2.16
N ILE A 64 -13.32 -4.94 -1.95
CA ILE A 64 -14.02 -3.64 -1.97
C ILE A 64 -14.59 -3.35 -3.36
N ALA A 65 -13.82 -3.56 -4.43
CA ALA A 65 -14.27 -3.35 -5.80
C ALA A 65 -15.46 -4.27 -6.14
N ALA A 66 -15.42 -5.53 -5.73
CA ALA A 66 -16.51 -6.48 -5.95
C ALA A 66 -17.82 -6.06 -5.28
N ILE A 67 -17.74 -5.48 -4.07
CA ILE A 67 -18.94 -4.96 -3.39
C ILE A 67 -19.48 -3.72 -4.11
N ALA A 68 -18.60 -2.83 -4.55
CA ALA A 68 -19.00 -1.58 -5.21
C ALA A 68 -19.80 -1.83 -6.50
N THR A 69 -19.59 -2.98 -7.15
CA THR A 69 -20.31 -3.39 -8.36
C THR A 69 -21.58 -4.21 -8.08
N ASN A 70 -21.77 -4.70 -6.84
CA ASN A 70 -22.92 -5.53 -6.46
C ASN A 70 -23.98 -4.69 -5.72
N SER A 71 -24.91 -4.10 -6.47
CA SER A 71 -26.00 -3.27 -5.91
C SER A 71 -27.03 -4.01 -5.05
N ASN A 72 -27.04 -5.35 -5.10
CA ASN A 72 -28.04 -6.19 -4.41
C ASN A 72 -27.51 -6.78 -3.10
N LEU A 73 -26.28 -6.42 -2.68
CA LEU A 73 -25.70 -6.97 -1.46
C LEU A 73 -26.39 -6.37 -0.21
N PRO A 74 -26.91 -7.22 0.72
CA PRO A 74 -27.51 -6.72 1.96
C PRO A 74 -26.52 -5.86 2.76
N PRO A 75 -26.96 -4.76 3.41
CA PRO A 75 -26.11 -3.86 4.17
C PRO A 75 -25.18 -4.56 5.18
N LYS A 76 -25.69 -5.55 5.92
CA LYS A 76 -24.92 -6.33 6.89
C LYS A 76 -23.78 -7.12 6.25
N SER A 77 -24.02 -7.70 5.07
CA SER A 77 -22.99 -8.44 4.31
C SER A 77 -21.94 -7.48 3.76
N ALA A 78 -22.38 -6.35 3.20
CA ALA A 78 -21.47 -5.31 2.71
C ALA A 78 -20.61 -4.76 3.86
N GLN A 79 -21.20 -4.44 5.02
CA GLN A 79 -20.48 -3.98 6.20
C GLN A 79 -19.38 -4.97 6.60
N LYS A 80 -19.72 -6.26 6.71
CA LYS A 80 -18.74 -7.31 7.08
C LYS A 80 -17.55 -7.35 6.10
N THR A 81 -17.82 -7.27 4.81
CA THR A 81 -16.76 -7.36 3.80
C THR A 81 -15.89 -6.11 3.78
N TYR A 82 -16.47 -4.91 3.90
CA TYR A 82 -15.69 -3.66 4.05
C TYR A 82 -14.84 -3.68 5.31
N SER A 83 -15.43 -4.10 6.45
CA SER A 83 -14.73 -4.21 7.74
C SER A 83 -13.51 -5.15 7.63
N GLN A 84 -13.70 -6.33 7.04
CA GLN A 84 -12.61 -7.29 6.83
C GLN A 84 -11.54 -6.73 5.88
N ALA A 85 -11.94 -6.13 4.76
CA ALA A 85 -10.99 -5.55 3.82
C ALA A 85 -10.14 -4.43 4.45
N PHE A 86 -10.75 -3.55 5.24
CA PHE A 86 -9.99 -2.51 5.94
C PHE A 86 -9.10 -3.08 7.05
N GLN A 87 -9.50 -4.16 7.73
CA GLN A 87 -8.64 -4.88 8.66
C GLN A 87 -7.42 -5.45 7.95
N ASP A 88 -7.63 -6.14 6.83
CA ASP A 88 -6.54 -6.76 6.07
C ASP A 88 -5.55 -5.72 5.52
N MET A 89 -6.05 -4.55 5.08
CA MET A 89 -5.19 -3.44 4.69
C MET A 89 -4.39 -2.88 5.87
N SER A 90 -5.05 -2.66 7.01
CA SER A 90 -4.39 -2.20 8.23
C SER A 90 -3.27 -3.15 8.64
N ASP A 91 -3.55 -4.45 8.69
CA ASP A 91 -2.58 -5.48 9.08
C ASP A 91 -1.44 -5.60 8.06
N GLY A 92 -1.73 -5.49 6.77
CA GLY A 92 -0.73 -5.51 5.71
C GLY A 92 0.26 -4.35 5.83
N TYR A 93 -0.23 -3.13 5.99
CA TYR A 93 0.64 -1.96 6.17
C TYR A 93 1.39 -1.97 7.49
N LYS A 94 0.77 -2.48 8.57
CA LYS A 94 1.47 -2.69 9.85
C LYS A 94 2.64 -3.66 9.69
N ALA A 95 2.42 -4.79 9.05
CA ALA A 95 3.47 -5.79 8.86
C ALA A 95 4.63 -5.26 8.00
N LEU A 96 4.36 -4.42 6.99
CA LEU A 96 5.40 -3.75 6.22
C LEU A 96 6.20 -2.74 7.06
N ALA A 97 5.53 -1.97 7.93
CA ALA A 97 6.18 -1.06 8.86
C ALA A 97 7.06 -1.83 9.87
N ASP A 98 6.54 -2.93 10.41
CA ASP A 98 7.26 -3.79 11.36
C ASP A 98 8.49 -4.43 10.70
N ALA A 99 8.39 -4.85 9.44
CA ALA A 99 9.52 -5.40 8.68
C ALA A 99 10.65 -4.37 8.49
N LEU A 100 10.30 -3.12 8.14
CA LEU A 100 11.28 -2.04 8.06
C LEU A 100 11.91 -1.72 9.42
N ASN A 101 11.13 -1.71 10.48
CA ASN A 101 11.65 -1.48 11.83
C ASN A 101 12.55 -2.63 12.29
N GLY A 102 12.17 -3.87 11.98
CA GLY A 102 12.97 -5.06 12.31
C GLY A 102 14.29 -5.14 11.54
N ALA A 103 14.29 -4.70 10.29
CA ALA A 103 15.51 -4.63 9.46
C ALA A 103 16.46 -3.52 9.92
N GLY A 104 15.95 -2.48 10.58
CA GLY A 104 16.72 -1.32 11.02
C GLY A 104 17.19 -0.44 9.85
N ALA A 105 18.19 0.39 10.13
CA ALA A 105 18.76 1.28 9.11
C ALA A 105 19.55 0.51 8.04
N PRO A 106 19.44 0.89 6.76
CA PRO A 106 20.25 0.29 5.70
C PRO A 106 21.74 0.59 5.93
N PRO A 107 22.57 -0.46 6.04
CA PRO A 107 23.99 -0.31 6.34
C PRO A 107 24.74 0.49 5.29
N GLY A 108 25.68 1.36 5.72
CA GLY A 108 26.51 2.15 4.82
C GLY A 108 25.81 3.30 4.09
N VAL A 109 24.53 3.51 4.32
CA VAL A 109 23.74 4.55 3.63
C VAL A 109 23.64 5.80 4.50
N GLY A 110 24.15 6.92 3.96
CA GLY A 110 23.98 8.23 4.62
C GLY A 110 22.49 8.56 4.78
N ASP A 111 22.08 9.08 5.95
CA ASP A 111 20.67 9.34 6.30
C ASP A 111 19.75 8.10 6.26
N GLY A 112 20.31 6.88 6.10
CA GLY A 112 19.54 5.65 5.99
C GLY A 112 18.60 5.41 7.16
N ALA A 113 19.04 5.70 8.38
CA ALA A 113 18.23 5.60 9.58
C ALA A 113 16.98 6.50 9.52
N LYS A 114 17.17 7.76 9.12
CA LYS A 114 16.06 8.70 8.99
C LYS A 114 15.08 8.28 7.89
N ARG A 115 15.62 7.89 6.72
CA ARG A 115 14.80 7.44 5.59
C ARG A 115 13.96 6.20 5.94
N GLN A 116 14.57 5.23 6.64
CA GLN A 116 13.89 4.02 7.11
C GLN A 116 12.79 4.36 8.12
N GLN A 117 13.08 5.22 9.11
CA GLN A 117 12.09 5.66 10.10
C GLN A 117 10.93 6.42 9.45
N ASP A 118 11.21 7.32 8.51
CA ASP A 118 10.17 8.05 7.78
C ASP A 118 9.27 7.08 6.99
N ALA A 119 9.85 6.09 6.31
CA ALA A 119 9.10 5.08 5.59
C ALA A 119 8.24 4.21 6.52
N ALA A 120 8.81 3.68 7.60
CA ALA A 120 8.10 2.87 8.58
C ALA A 120 6.96 3.66 9.25
N LYS A 121 7.19 4.93 9.63
CA LYS A 121 6.18 5.81 10.20
C LYS A 121 5.01 6.06 9.24
N ASN A 122 5.28 6.28 7.97
CA ASN A 122 4.23 6.48 6.97
C ASN A 122 3.39 5.22 6.73
N LEU A 123 4.02 4.04 6.69
CA LEU A 123 3.30 2.76 6.60
C LEU A 123 2.44 2.50 7.85
N ALA A 124 2.96 2.79 9.05
CA ALA A 124 2.18 2.72 10.28
C ALA A 124 1.00 3.71 10.29
N GLY A 125 1.19 4.90 9.71
CA GLY A 125 0.12 5.88 9.50
C GLY A 125 -0.98 5.36 8.59
N LEU A 126 -0.63 4.69 7.48
CA LEU A 126 -1.59 4.02 6.60
C LEU A 126 -2.37 2.93 7.34
N SER A 127 -1.66 2.09 8.11
CA SER A 127 -2.31 1.08 8.95
C SER A 127 -3.35 1.70 9.89
N ALA A 128 -2.98 2.75 10.60
CA ALA A 128 -3.88 3.46 11.52
C ALA A 128 -5.09 4.07 10.79
N SER A 129 -4.88 4.62 9.59
CA SER A 129 -5.96 5.19 8.78
C SER A 129 -6.98 4.12 8.36
N TYR A 130 -6.53 2.94 7.93
CA TYR A 130 -7.41 1.83 7.59
C TYR A 130 -8.13 1.26 8.81
N ALA A 131 -7.45 1.16 9.96
CA ALA A 131 -8.10 0.78 11.22
C ALA A 131 -9.22 1.77 11.62
N ALA A 132 -9.02 3.07 11.38
CA ALA A 132 -10.04 4.09 11.62
C ALA A 132 -11.23 3.95 10.65
N LEU A 133 -10.98 3.63 9.37
CA LEU A 133 -12.04 3.36 8.39
C LEU A 133 -12.86 2.12 8.78
N LYS A 134 -12.19 1.05 9.24
CA LYS A 134 -12.86 -0.14 9.78
C LYS A 134 -13.83 0.24 10.90
N LYS A 135 -13.37 0.99 11.91
CA LYS A 135 -14.22 1.42 13.03
C LYS A 135 -15.44 2.22 12.55
N LYS A 136 -15.28 3.08 11.55
CA LYS A 136 -16.40 3.84 10.97
C LYS A 136 -17.40 2.89 10.30
N VAL A 137 -16.93 1.92 9.51
CA VAL A 137 -17.80 0.93 8.85
C VAL A 137 -18.55 0.09 9.88
N ASP A 138 -17.85 -0.40 10.92
CA ASP A 138 -18.45 -1.22 11.97
C ASP A 138 -19.60 -0.49 12.71
N GLY A 139 -19.52 0.84 12.79
CA GLY A 139 -20.55 1.68 13.41
C GLY A 139 -21.74 2.04 12.52
N LEU A 140 -21.77 1.60 11.25
CA LEU A 140 -22.87 1.94 10.34
C LEU A 140 -24.17 1.18 10.68
N ASP A 141 -25.30 1.87 10.57
CA ASP A 141 -26.63 1.26 10.76
C ASP A 141 -26.99 0.38 9.55
N THR A 142 -26.99 -0.93 9.75
CA THR A 142 -27.34 -1.91 8.71
C THR A 142 -28.83 -2.23 8.61
N LYS A 143 -29.66 -1.69 9.52
CA LYS A 143 -31.11 -1.91 9.51
C LYS A 143 -31.82 -0.98 8.52
N ASP A 144 -31.24 0.18 8.24
CA ASP A 144 -31.74 1.17 7.28
C ASP A 144 -30.76 1.28 6.10
N GLN A 145 -31.19 0.80 4.94
CA GLN A 145 -30.38 0.82 3.72
C GLN A 145 -29.96 2.23 3.29
N GLY A 146 -30.85 3.22 3.48
CA GLY A 146 -30.54 4.61 3.13
C GLY A 146 -29.51 5.23 4.06
N LYS A 147 -29.58 4.97 5.37
CA LYS A 147 -28.56 5.41 6.33
C LYS A 147 -27.22 4.72 6.08
N PHE A 148 -27.26 3.41 5.82
CA PHE A 148 -26.05 2.66 5.47
C PHE A 148 -25.35 3.22 4.24
N ALA A 149 -26.09 3.48 3.16
CA ALA A 149 -25.54 4.04 1.92
C ALA A 149 -24.92 5.43 2.13
N ARG A 150 -25.57 6.30 2.96
CA ARG A 150 -25.00 7.60 3.32
C ARG A 150 -23.71 7.45 4.12
N GLY A 151 -23.72 6.57 5.14
CA GLY A 151 -22.54 6.30 5.94
C GLY A 151 -21.37 5.76 5.13
N LEU A 152 -21.60 4.87 4.15
CA LEU A 152 -20.55 4.41 3.23
C LEU A 152 -19.99 5.54 2.36
N LYS A 153 -20.83 6.48 1.94
CA LYS A 153 -20.36 7.68 1.21
C LYS A 153 -19.41 8.52 2.07
N ASP A 154 -19.72 8.67 3.36
CA ASP A 154 -18.86 9.41 4.29
C ASP A 154 -17.53 8.66 4.57
N VAL A 155 -17.59 7.32 4.64
CA VAL A 155 -16.39 6.47 4.73
C VAL A 155 -15.53 6.66 3.48
N ALA A 156 -16.11 6.62 2.28
CA ALA A 156 -15.39 6.83 1.02
C ALA A 156 -14.75 8.22 0.94
N ALA A 157 -15.45 9.26 1.35
CA ALA A 157 -14.90 10.62 1.41
C ALA A 157 -13.71 10.72 2.39
N THR A 158 -13.83 10.08 3.55
CA THR A 158 -12.73 9.99 4.53
C THR A 158 -11.54 9.23 3.95
N GLN A 159 -11.77 8.09 3.30
CA GLN A 159 -10.72 7.30 2.65
C GLN A 159 -9.95 8.14 1.64
N THR A 160 -10.65 8.81 0.73
CA THR A 160 -10.02 9.65 -0.30
C THR A 160 -9.17 10.76 0.33
N LYS A 161 -9.67 11.42 1.38
CA LYS A 161 -8.98 12.55 2.01
C LYS A 161 -7.80 12.10 2.88
N GLU A 162 -8.02 11.18 3.80
CA GLU A 162 -7.03 10.83 4.83
C GLU A 162 -6.04 9.77 4.31
N VAL A 163 -6.55 8.70 3.70
CA VAL A 163 -5.68 7.65 3.16
C VAL A 163 -4.93 8.15 1.92
N GLY A 164 -5.56 8.96 1.06
CA GLY A 164 -4.90 9.54 -0.11
C GLY A 164 -3.66 10.34 0.29
N LYS A 165 -3.79 11.30 1.21
CA LYS A 165 -2.65 12.09 1.70
C LYS A 165 -1.55 11.23 2.33
N GLN A 166 -1.95 10.25 3.14
CA GLN A 166 -0.99 9.36 3.81
C GLN A 166 -0.29 8.45 2.79
N SER A 167 -0.99 8.01 1.75
CA SER A 167 -0.45 7.21 0.65
C SER A 167 0.60 7.97 -0.15
N ASP A 168 0.33 9.25 -0.49
CA ASP A 168 1.28 10.10 -1.20
C ASP A 168 2.56 10.31 -0.37
N SER A 169 2.41 10.61 0.91
CA SER A 169 3.54 10.75 1.84
C SER A 169 4.33 9.45 1.98
N GLY A 170 3.63 8.31 2.09
CA GLY A 170 4.23 6.99 2.16
C GLY A 170 5.02 6.64 0.90
N THR A 171 4.45 6.90 -0.27
CA THR A 171 5.12 6.69 -1.56
C THR A 171 6.40 7.53 -1.67
N GLN A 172 6.36 8.78 -1.25
CA GLN A 172 7.54 9.64 -1.27
C GLN A 172 8.61 9.16 -0.27
N ALA A 173 8.21 8.72 0.92
CA ALA A 173 9.14 8.21 1.93
C ALA A 173 9.83 6.91 1.45
N LEU A 174 9.08 5.98 0.85
CA LEU A 174 9.62 4.76 0.26
C LEU A 174 10.57 5.07 -0.91
N LYS A 175 10.20 5.96 -1.82
CA LYS A 175 11.08 6.39 -2.92
C LYS A 175 12.39 7.00 -2.43
N ARG A 176 12.37 7.73 -1.30
CA ARG A 176 13.61 8.27 -0.70
C ARG A 176 14.45 7.15 -0.09
N LEU A 177 13.82 6.18 0.56
CA LEU A 177 14.52 5.03 1.12
C LEU A 177 15.21 4.19 0.02
N GLU A 178 14.55 4.03 -1.11
CA GLU A 178 15.02 3.23 -2.25
C GLU A 178 16.07 3.95 -3.15
N GLN A 179 16.63 5.08 -2.73
CA GLN A 179 17.62 5.78 -3.55
C GLN A 179 19.05 5.22 -3.40
N GLY A 180 19.84 5.38 -4.48
CA GLY A 180 21.25 4.98 -4.48
C GLY A 180 21.44 3.47 -4.33
N ASP A 181 22.42 3.06 -3.54
CA ASP A 181 22.82 1.66 -3.34
C ASP A 181 21.69 0.78 -2.80
N VAL A 182 20.72 1.37 -2.05
CA VAL A 182 19.52 0.65 -1.58
C VAL A 182 18.71 0.14 -2.77
N LYS A 183 18.53 0.96 -3.81
CA LYS A 183 17.80 0.57 -5.02
C LYS A 183 18.46 -0.61 -5.72
N GLU A 184 19.79 -0.57 -5.84
CA GLU A 184 20.56 -1.64 -6.47
C GLU A 184 20.45 -2.93 -5.65
N ALA A 185 20.66 -2.86 -4.33
CA ALA A 185 20.53 -3.99 -3.44
C ALA A 185 19.12 -4.62 -3.45
N MET A 186 18.06 -3.82 -3.50
CA MET A 186 16.68 -4.30 -3.61
C MET A 186 16.36 -4.89 -4.98
N ALA A 187 16.93 -4.32 -6.05
CA ALA A 187 16.77 -4.83 -7.41
C ALA A 187 17.40 -6.22 -7.62
N GLU A 188 18.34 -6.63 -6.79
CA GLU A 188 18.89 -7.99 -6.81
C GLU A 188 17.94 -9.03 -6.18
N GLN A 189 16.99 -8.60 -5.32
CA GLN A 189 16.13 -9.52 -4.58
C GLN A 189 14.97 -10.06 -5.43
N ALA A 190 14.87 -11.39 -5.53
CA ALA A 190 13.80 -12.06 -6.28
C ALA A 190 12.40 -11.70 -5.75
N SER A 191 12.25 -11.53 -4.44
CA SER A 191 10.99 -11.18 -3.78
C SER A 191 10.52 -9.78 -4.19
N CYS A 192 11.42 -8.79 -4.26
CA CYS A 192 11.09 -7.45 -4.75
C CYS A 192 10.78 -7.42 -6.24
N LYS A 193 11.54 -8.16 -7.06
CA LYS A 193 11.25 -8.32 -8.50
C LYS A 193 9.86 -8.90 -8.72
N LYS A 194 9.49 -9.94 -7.97
CA LYS A 194 8.16 -10.55 -8.04
C LYS A 194 7.05 -9.58 -7.65
N ALA A 195 7.24 -8.79 -6.60
CA ALA A 195 6.27 -7.78 -6.19
C ALA A 195 6.10 -6.70 -7.26
N ALA A 196 7.20 -6.23 -7.90
CA ALA A 196 7.15 -5.25 -8.96
C ALA A 196 6.42 -5.76 -10.22
N SER A 197 6.68 -7.00 -10.64
CA SER A 197 6.00 -7.59 -11.81
C SER A 197 4.50 -7.80 -11.57
N SER A 198 4.10 -8.22 -10.38
CA SER A 198 2.68 -8.35 -10.02
C SER A 198 1.95 -7.01 -9.91
N ALA A 199 2.68 -5.94 -9.69
CA ALA A 199 2.15 -4.57 -9.70
C ALA A 199 1.86 -4.06 -11.11
N SER A 200 2.72 -4.38 -12.07
CA SER A 200 2.57 -3.97 -13.47
C SER A 200 1.46 -4.74 -14.21
N ALA A 201 1.07 -5.90 -13.71
CA ALA A 201 0.04 -6.76 -14.29
C ALA A 201 -1.41 -6.34 -13.93
N SER A 202 -1.62 -5.32 -13.10
CA SER A 202 -2.95 -4.80 -12.81
C SER A 202 -3.49 -4.06 -14.05
N PRO A 203 -4.65 -4.43 -14.63
CA PRO A 203 -5.18 -3.76 -15.79
C PRO A 203 -5.47 -2.30 -15.46
N SER A 204 -4.87 -1.40 -16.22
CA SER A 204 -5.29 0.00 -16.27
C SER A 204 -6.76 -0.01 -16.67
N SER A 205 -7.64 0.38 -15.75
CA SER A 205 -9.03 0.68 -16.10
C SER A 205 -8.99 1.90 -17.02
N SER A 206 -8.88 1.67 -18.32
CA SER A 206 -9.13 2.67 -19.33
C SER A 206 -10.59 3.07 -19.18
N ALA A 207 -10.80 4.26 -18.63
CA ALA A 207 -12.08 4.94 -18.68
C ALA A 207 -12.34 5.30 -20.16
N GLY A 208 -13.30 4.61 -20.77
CA GLY A 208 -13.99 5.00 -22.00
C GLY A 208 -15.31 5.64 -21.61
#